data_6c1565082ee1634d2fdae00d4a999bac
#
_entry.id   6c1565082ee1634d2fdae00d4a999bac
#
_cell.length_a   1.000
_cell.length_b   1.000
_cell.length_c   1.000
_cell.angle_alpha   90.00
_cell.angle_beta   90.00
_cell.angle_gamma   90.00
#
_symmetry.space_group_name_H-M   'P 1'
#
loop_
_entity.id
_entity.type
_entity.pdbx_description
1 polymer ?
#
loop_
_entity_poly.entity_id
_entity_poly.type
_entity_poly.pdbx_seq_one_letter_code
_entity_poly.pdbx_strand_id
1 'polypeptide(L)'
;MKKLFLIIGAPGSGKTTDAEIIAEKNSDTIAHYSTGDLLRAEIASGSELGKTIESYTSKGNLVPLEIVINTIVSAIKNSSKDIILIDGFPRSIEQMEALDDILKNEKDVELVSVIEVEVSEDVAKDRVLGRARGADDNEEVFYNRMKVYTEPLKAIQDFYTKKGLLKKINGERTIEEIVDDMENFIKSKV
;
A
#
# COMPACT_ATOMS: atom_id res chain seq x y z
N MET A 1 -6.67 -12.90 16.60
CA MET A 1 -5.77 -12.92 15.41
C MET A 1 -6.11 -11.74 14.51
N LYS A 2 -5.12 -10.96 14.14
CA LYS A 2 -5.30 -9.82 13.25
C LYS A 2 -5.35 -10.30 11.79
N LYS A 3 -6.31 -9.77 11.04
CA LYS A 3 -6.51 -10.06 9.62
C LYS A 3 -5.87 -8.95 8.79
N LEU A 4 -4.81 -9.26 8.09
CA LEU A 4 -4.06 -8.29 7.28
C LEU A 4 -4.47 -8.39 5.81
N PHE A 5 -4.77 -7.24 5.22
CA PHE A 5 -4.99 -7.09 3.78
C PHE A 5 -3.96 -6.09 3.25
N LEU A 6 -3.21 -6.48 2.25
CA LEU A 6 -2.31 -5.58 1.55
C LEU A 6 -3.03 -5.05 0.31
N ILE A 7 -2.84 -3.77 0.02
CA ILE A 7 -3.45 -3.13 -1.15
C ILE A 7 -2.33 -2.56 -2.01
N ILE A 8 -2.21 -3.05 -3.21
CA ILE A 8 -1.20 -2.61 -4.18
C ILE A 8 -1.87 -1.94 -5.37
N GLY A 9 -1.13 -1.09 -6.04
CA GLY A 9 -1.59 -0.38 -7.22
C GLY A 9 -0.58 0.66 -7.64
N ALA A 10 -0.68 1.10 -8.90
CA ALA A 10 0.18 2.14 -9.43
C ALA A 10 0.04 3.45 -8.65
N PRO A 11 1.05 4.33 -8.71
CA PRO A 11 0.86 5.70 -8.24
C PRO A 11 -0.38 6.31 -8.90
N GLY A 12 -1.28 6.89 -8.12
CA GLY A 12 -2.53 7.46 -8.64
C GLY A 12 -3.66 6.46 -8.89
N SER A 13 -3.52 5.21 -8.47
CA SER A 13 -4.59 4.20 -8.64
C SER A 13 -5.81 4.44 -7.76
N GLY A 14 -5.70 5.27 -6.72
CA GLY A 14 -6.76 5.52 -5.76
C GLY A 14 -6.77 4.57 -4.56
N LYS A 15 -5.79 3.67 -4.47
CA LYS A 15 -5.74 2.66 -3.40
C LYS A 15 -5.80 3.22 -1.99
N THR A 16 -5.11 4.34 -1.74
CA THR A 16 -5.11 4.99 -0.41
C THR A 16 -6.48 5.55 -0.10
N THR A 17 -7.08 6.29 -1.02
CA THR A 17 -8.41 6.89 -0.85
C THR A 17 -9.46 5.82 -0.59
N ASP A 18 -9.44 4.75 -1.37
CA ASP A 18 -10.40 3.66 -1.24
C ASP A 18 -10.30 2.99 0.14
N ALA A 19 -9.08 2.68 0.58
CA ALA A 19 -8.84 2.05 1.88
C ALA A 19 -9.20 2.98 3.04
N GLU A 20 -8.89 4.27 2.91
CA GLU A 20 -9.21 5.27 3.92
C GLU A 20 -10.72 5.38 4.14
N ILE A 21 -11.49 5.43 3.07
CA ILE A 21 -12.96 5.49 3.16
C ILE A 21 -13.52 4.24 3.84
N ILE A 22 -13.02 3.06 3.46
CA ILE A 22 -13.47 1.79 4.07
C ILE A 22 -13.20 1.79 5.57
N ALA A 23 -12.00 2.21 5.98
CA ALA A 23 -11.64 2.26 7.40
C ALA A 23 -12.48 3.28 8.16
N GLU A 24 -12.79 4.44 7.58
CA GLU A 24 -13.66 5.43 8.20
C GLU A 24 -15.09 4.92 8.41
N LYS A 25 -15.63 4.22 7.42
CA LYS A 25 -16.96 3.62 7.51
C LYS A 25 -17.04 2.48 8.52
N ASN A 26 -15.91 1.88 8.88
CA ASN A 26 -15.81 0.73 9.78
C ASN A 26 -14.78 0.98 10.89
N SER A 27 -14.78 2.18 11.45
CA SER A 27 -13.73 2.63 12.38
C SER A 27 -13.60 1.79 13.65
N ASP A 28 -14.64 1.06 14.01
CA ASP A 28 -14.61 0.18 15.20
C ASP A 28 -13.81 -1.10 14.95
N THR A 29 -13.71 -1.55 13.71
CA THR A 29 -13.15 -2.86 13.37
C THR A 29 -11.98 -2.83 12.42
N ILE A 30 -11.87 -1.79 11.58
CA ILE A 30 -10.87 -1.71 10.51
C ILE A 30 -9.93 -0.52 10.74
N ALA A 31 -8.63 -0.77 10.69
CA ALA A 31 -7.60 0.25 10.66
C ALA A 31 -6.94 0.29 9.28
N HIS A 32 -6.59 1.47 8.82
CA HIS A 32 -5.87 1.68 7.57
C HIS A 32 -4.56 2.41 7.82
N TYR A 33 -3.50 1.92 7.20
CA TYR A 33 -2.20 2.57 7.21
C TYR A 33 -1.67 2.64 5.78
N SER A 34 -1.32 3.85 5.34
CA SER A 34 -0.65 4.05 4.07
C SER A 34 0.85 4.11 4.32
N THR A 35 1.61 3.27 3.64
CA THR A 35 3.08 3.30 3.73
C THR A 35 3.60 4.68 3.35
N GLY A 36 3.08 5.25 2.26
CA GLY A 36 3.46 6.60 1.84
C GLY A 36 3.16 7.66 2.88
N ASP A 37 1.99 7.61 3.50
CA ASP A 37 1.61 8.58 4.53
C ASP A 37 2.47 8.44 5.80
N LEU A 38 2.77 7.20 6.21
CA LEU A 38 3.65 6.95 7.35
C LEU A 38 5.05 7.54 7.10
N LEU A 39 5.58 7.36 5.90
CA LEU A 39 6.89 7.91 5.52
C LEU A 39 6.85 9.43 5.41
N ARG A 40 5.79 10.01 4.84
CA ARG A 40 5.62 11.47 4.74
C ARG A 40 5.50 12.12 6.12
N ALA A 41 4.83 11.46 7.05
CA ALA A 41 4.72 11.96 8.43
C ALA A 41 6.10 12.03 9.10
N GLU A 42 6.95 11.05 8.88
CA GLU A 42 8.32 11.05 9.40
C GLU A 42 9.16 12.18 8.78
N ILE A 43 9.02 12.41 7.48
CA ILE A 43 9.68 13.54 6.79
C ILE A 43 9.23 14.87 7.42
N ALA A 44 7.93 15.04 7.62
CA ALA A 44 7.35 16.27 8.17
C ALA A 44 7.81 16.55 9.61
N SER A 45 8.20 15.51 10.36
CA SER A 45 8.71 15.67 11.72
C SER A 45 10.09 16.34 11.77
N GLY A 46 10.81 16.40 10.66
CA GLY A 46 12.14 17.00 10.57
C GLY A 46 13.25 16.17 11.20
N SER A 47 12.98 14.91 11.52
CA SER A 47 13.97 14.00 12.10
C SER A 47 15.08 13.64 11.10
N GLU A 48 16.21 13.14 11.60
CA GLU A 48 17.28 12.62 10.73
C GLU A 48 16.78 11.44 9.88
N LEU A 49 15.94 10.58 10.45
CA LEU A 49 15.30 9.50 9.69
C LEU A 49 14.44 10.07 8.57
N GLY A 50 13.66 11.11 8.84
CA GLY A 50 12.83 11.79 7.84
C GLY A 50 13.66 12.36 6.68
N LYS A 51 14.81 12.96 6.97
CA LYS A 51 15.73 13.46 5.94
C LYS A 51 16.26 12.32 5.06
N THR A 52 16.61 11.21 5.67
CA THR A 52 17.05 10.02 4.94
C THR A 52 15.95 9.50 4.02
N ILE A 53 14.74 9.38 4.52
CA ILE A 53 13.56 8.94 3.74
C ILE A 53 13.34 9.88 2.55
N GLU A 54 13.37 11.20 2.78
CA GLU A 54 13.14 12.20 1.74
C GLU A 54 14.15 12.11 0.59
N SER A 55 15.41 11.77 0.90
CA SER A 55 16.44 11.61 -0.13
C SER A 55 16.09 10.53 -1.16
N TYR A 56 15.26 9.56 -0.79
CA TYR A 56 14.76 8.50 -1.70
C TYR A 56 13.45 8.90 -2.33
N THR A 57 12.46 9.33 -1.53
CA THR A 57 11.10 9.60 -2.02
C THR A 57 11.02 10.79 -2.96
N SER A 58 11.86 11.82 -2.76
CA SER A 58 11.89 12.99 -3.65
C SER A 58 12.27 12.63 -5.08
N LYS A 59 12.94 11.51 -5.27
CA LYS A 59 13.35 10.98 -6.59
C LYS A 59 12.42 9.87 -7.09
N GLY A 60 11.43 9.47 -6.29
CA GLY A 60 10.56 8.35 -6.58
C GLY A 60 11.20 6.99 -6.37
N ASN A 61 12.32 6.92 -5.68
CA ASN A 61 13.03 5.69 -5.37
C ASN A 61 12.48 5.01 -4.11
N LEU A 62 12.71 3.70 -4.01
CA LEU A 62 12.33 2.95 -2.81
C LEU A 62 13.19 3.34 -1.62
N VAL A 63 12.56 3.47 -0.46
CA VAL A 63 13.23 3.65 0.83
C VAL A 63 13.88 2.31 1.21
N PRO A 64 15.04 2.32 1.92
CA PRO A 64 15.70 1.10 2.33
C PRO A 64 14.78 0.11 3.03
N LEU A 65 14.97 -1.17 2.74
CA LEU A 65 14.12 -2.27 3.20
C LEU A 65 13.88 -2.25 4.71
N GLU A 66 14.93 -2.09 5.51
CA GLU A 66 14.81 -2.12 6.98
C GLU A 66 13.89 -1.04 7.52
N ILE A 67 13.94 0.16 6.94
CA ILE A 67 13.09 1.29 7.36
C ILE A 67 11.62 0.96 7.05
N VAL A 68 11.33 0.49 5.85
CA VAL A 68 9.96 0.18 5.43
C VAL A 68 9.40 -0.98 6.27
N ILE A 69 10.14 -2.05 6.42
CA ILE A 69 9.69 -3.23 7.18
C ILE A 69 9.42 -2.87 8.63
N ASN A 70 10.31 -2.14 9.28
CA ASN A 70 10.10 -1.73 10.67
C ASN A 70 8.86 -0.85 10.81
N THR A 71 8.63 0.04 9.87
CA THR A 71 7.47 0.92 9.86
C THR A 71 6.17 0.10 9.74
N ILE A 72 6.12 -0.84 8.82
CA ILE A 72 4.93 -1.68 8.58
C ILE A 72 4.65 -2.61 9.77
N VAL A 73 5.66 -3.31 10.24
CA VAL A 73 5.50 -4.26 11.37
C VAL A 73 5.06 -3.52 12.64
N SER A 74 5.63 -2.34 12.90
CA SER A 74 5.21 -1.53 14.05
C SER A 74 3.75 -1.10 13.94
N ALA A 75 3.30 -0.68 12.76
CA ALA A 75 1.91 -0.29 12.53
C ALA A 75 0.96 -1.47 12.79
N ILE A 76 1.30 -2.66 12.32
CA ILE A 76 0.48 -3.87 12.54
C ILE A 76 0.41 -4.20 14.02
N LYS A 77 1.54 -4.26 14.70
CA LYS A 77 1.61 -4.65 16.12
C LYS A 77 0.93 -3.66 17.05
N ASN A 78 1.03 -2.37 16.74
CA ASN A 78 0.46 -1.32 17.57
C ASN A 78 -1.02 -1.04 17.30
N SER A 79 -1.60 -1.63 16.27
CA SER A 79 -3.00 -1.44 15.96
C SER A 79 -3.91 -2.11 16.99
N SER A 80 -4.94 -1.40 17.42
CA SER A 80 -5.97 -1.94 18.32
C SER A 80 -7.10 -2.66 17.56
N LYS A 81 -7.09 -2.63 16.24
CA LYS A 81 -8.16 -3.21 15.42
C LYS A 81 -7.78 -4.62 14.94
N ASP A 82 -8.80 -5.44 14.68
CA ASP A 82 -8.61 -6.82 14.24
C ASP A 82 -8.40 -6.93 12.73
N ILE A 83 -8.89 -5.96 11.96
CA ILE A 83 -8.73 -5.93 10.51
C ILE A 83 -7.81 -4.76 10.15
N ILE A 84 -6.74 -5.05 9.44
CA ILE A 84 -5.72 -4.05 9.10
C ILE A 84 -5.55 -4.00 7.59
N LEU A 85 -5.72 -2.80 7.02
CA LEU A 85 -5.47 -2.52 5.61
C LEU A 85 -4.16 -1.74 5.51
N ILE A 86 -3.21 -2.23 4.72
CA ILE A 86 -1.96 -1.52 4.45
C ILE A 86 -1.84 -1.35 2.95
N ASP A 87 -1.81 -0.11 2.49
CA ASP A 87 -1.60 0.17 1.09
C ASP A 87 -0.17 0.62 0.78
N GLY A 88 0.23 0.39 -0.47
CA GLY A 88 1.55 0.78 -0.93
C GLY A 88 2.67 -0.18 -0.53
N PHE A 89 2.34 -1.41 -0.18
CA PHE A 89 3.31 -2.44 0.20
C PHE A 89 2.77 -3.82 -0.20
N PRO A 90 3.60 -4.74 -0.73
CA PRO A 90 5.02 -4.58 -1.03
C PRO A 90 5.25 -3.83 -2.35
N ARG A 91 6.42 -3.22 -2.48
CA ARG A 91 6.85 -2.53 -3.69
C ARG A 91 8.10 -3.15 -4.33
N SER A 92 8.64 -4.19 -3.71
CA SER A 92 9.79 -4.93 -4.24
C SER A 92 9.67 -6.39 -3.86
N ILE A 93 10.46 -7.23 -4.53
CA ILE A 93 10.54 -8.66 -4.22
C ILE A 93 11.11 -8.85 -2.82
N GLU A 94 12.11 -8.07 -2.45
CA GLU A 94 12.73 -8.12 -1.12
C GLU A 94 11.74 -7.79 -0.01
N GLN A 95 10.90 -6.78 -0.21
CA GLN A 95 9.84 -6.43 0.75
C GLN A 95 8.84 -7.57 0.88
N MET A 96 8.42 -8.15 -0.24
CA MET A 96 7.48 -9.25 -0.27
C MET A 96 8.01 -10.47 0.50
N GLU A 97 9.26 -10.86 0.22
CA GLU A 97 9.88 -12.00 0.89
C GLU A 97 10.12 -11.75 2.37
N ALA A 98 10.54 -10.53 2.74
CA ALA A 98 10.76 -10.18 4.15
C ALA A 98 9.47 -10.24 4.96
N LEU A 99 8.35 -9.74 4.41
CA LEU A 99 7.07 -9.84 5.10
C LEU A 99 6.61 -11.29 5.22
N ASP A 100 6.76 -12.08 4.17
CA ASP A 100 6.39 -13.49 4.18
C ASP A 100 7.12 -14.25 5.30
N ASP A 101 8.43 -14.02 5.45
CA ASP A 101 9.23 -14.64 6.50
C ASP A 101 8.78 -14.20 7.89
N ILE A 102 8.48 -12.91 8.07
CA ILE A 102 7.99 -12.39 9.37
C ILE A 102 6.66 -13.03 9.71
N LEU A 103 5.73 -13.11 8.76
CA LEU A 103 4.40 -13.66 9.02
C LEU A 103 4.41 -15.16 9.32
N LYS A 104 5.39 -15.90 8.84
CA LYS A 104 5.55 -17.32 9.19
C LYS A 104 5.80 -17.51 10.69
N ASN A 105 6.40 -16.53 11.34
CA ASN A 105 6.73 -16.56 12.76
C ASN A 105 5.74 -15.79 13.64
N GLU A 106 4.82 -15.02 13.05
CA GLU A 106 3.82 -14.24 13.76
C GLU A 106 2.49 -14.99 13.78
N LYS A 107 2.21 -15.64 14.90
CA LYS A 107 0.99 -16.45 15.05
C LYS A 107 -0.27 -15.61 15.21
N ASP A 108 -0.11 -14.33 15.54
CA ASP A 108 -1.23 -13.44 15.83
C ASP A 108 -1.69 -12.62 14.63
N VAL A 109 -1.03 -12.78 13.47
CA VAL A 109 -1.34 -12.04 12.24
C VAL A 109 -1.49 -13.00 11.07
N GLU A 110 -2.59 -12.90 10.34
CA GLU A 110 -2.85 -13.69 9.15
C GLU A 110 -2.96 -12.76 7.93
N LEU A 111 -2.17 -13.02 6.89
CA LEU A 111 -2.35 -12.35 5.61
C LEU A 111 -3.52 -13.01 4.88
N VAL A 112 -4.63 -12.29 4.80
CA VAL A 112 -5.89 -12.81 4.23
C VAL A 112 -5.91 -12.67 2.72
N SER A 113 -5.49 -11.51 2.21
CA SER A 113 -5.49 -11.24 0.77
C SER A 113 -4.58 -10.08 0.42
N VAL A 114 -4.17 -10.05 -0.84
CA VAL A 114 -3.50 -8.92 -1.47
C VAL A 114 -4.43 -8.41 -2.56
N ILE A 115 -4.89 -7.18 -2.43
CA ILE A 115 -5.83 -6.55 -3.36
C ILE A 115 -5.04 -5.65 -4.30
N GLU A 116 -5.16 -5.89 -5.60
CA GLU A 116 -4.54 -5.05 -6.62
C GLU A 116 -5.59 -4.18 -7.27
N VAL A 117 -5.42 -2.84 -7.16
CA VAL A 117 -6.28 -1.87 -7.83
C VAL A 117 -5.66 -1.54 -9.18
N GLU A 118 -6.31 -1.97 -10.25
CA GLU A 118 -5.79 -1.83 -11.62
C GLU A 118 -6.28 -0.55 -12.29
N VAL A 119 -5.34 0.27 -12.78
CA VAL A 119 -5.62 1.44 -13.63
C VAL A 119 -4.56 1.51 -14.74
N SER A 120 -4.92 2.13 -15.87
CA SER A 120 -3.96 2.41 -16.93
C SER A 120 -2.96 3.48 -16.49
N GLU A 121 -1.79 3.51 -17.14
CA GLU A 121 -0.77 4.52 -16.86
C GLU A 121 -1.30 5.93 -17.11
N ASP A 122 -2.07 6.14 -18.18
CA ASP A 122 -2.63 7.45 -18.49
C ASP A 122 -3.56 7.96 -17.40
N VAL A 123 -4.45 7.11 -16.89
CA VAL A 123 -5.36 7.46 -15.80
C VAL A 123 -4.57 7.75 -14.52
N ALA A 124 -3.57 6.91 -14.22
CA ALA A 124 -2.72 7.09 -13.05
C ALA A 124 -1.96 8.43 -13.11
N LYS A 125 -1.39 8.75 -14.27
CA LYS A 125 -0.66 10.00 -14.48
C LYS A 125 -1.55 11.22 -14.27
N ASP A 126 -2.73 11.23 -14.88
CA ASP A 126 -3.66 12.35 -14.74
C ASP A 126 -4.06 12.59 -13.29
N ARG A 127 -4.29 11.51 -12.54
CA ARG A 127 -4.64 11.61 -11.12
C ARG A 127 -3.49 12.16 -10.28
N VAL A 128 -2.26 11.68 -10.51
CA VAL A 128 -1.07 12.13 -9.74
C VAL A 128 -0.79 13.60 -9.99
N LEU A 129 -0.74 14.03 -11.24
CA LEU A 129 -0.43 15.42 -11.58
C LEU A 129 -1.53 16.39 -11.15
N GLY A 130 -2.78 15.90 -11.04
CA GLY A 130 -3.91 16.69 -10.58
C GLY A 130 -3.99 16.88 -9.05
N ARG A 131 -3.37 15.99 -8.25
CA ARG A 131 -3.48 16.06 -6.79
C ARG A 131 -2.43 16.95 -6.10
N ALA A 132 -1.23 17.09 -6.69
CA ALA A 132 -0.13 17.95 -6.20
C ALA A 132 0.16 17.82 -4.69
N ARG A 133 0.35 16.57 -4.20
CA ARG A 133 0.51 16.30 -2.75
C ARG A 133 1.89 16.64 -2.19
N GLY A 134 2.88 16.95 -3.03
CA GLY A 134 4.22 17.25 -2.56
C GLY A 134 5.27 17.17 -3.65
N ALA A 135 6.56 17.13 -3.24
CA ALA A 135 7.69 17.10 -4.16
C ALA A 135 7.72 15.86 -5.06
N ASP A 136 7.03 14.79 -4.66
CA ASP A 136 6.95 13.53 -5.41
C ASP A 136 5.78 13.50 -6.42
N ASP A 137 4.98 14.58 -6.52
CA ASP A 137 3.85 14.67 -7.44
C ASP A 137 4.18 15.54 -8.67
N ASN A 138 5.27 15.21 -9.37
CA ASN A 138 5.64 15.81 -10.66
C ASN A 138 5.88 14.72 -11.70
N GLU A 139 5.94 15.11 -12.97
CA GLU A 139 6.01 14.15 -14.09
C GLU A 139 7.23 13.23 -14.05
N GLU A 140 8.41 13.79 -13.76
CA GLU A 140 9.66 13.01 -13.69
C GLU A 140 9.59 11.96 -12.57
N VAL A 141 9.16 12.38 -11.38
CA VAL A 141 9.02 11.48 -10.24
C VAL A 141 7.90 10.47 -10.49
N PHE A 142 6.81 10.87 -11.13
CA PHE A 142 5.75 9.95 -11.51
C PHE A 142 6.28 8.79 -12.37
N TYR A 143 7.03 9.09 -13.43
CA TYR A 143 7.58 8.04 -14.30
C TYR A 143 8.56 7.14 -13.57
N ASN A 144 9.37 7.69 -12.65
CA ASN A 144 10.27 6.89 -11.84
C ASN A 144 9.49 5.96 -10.89
N ARG A 145 8.45 6.48 -10.24
CA ARG A 145 7.57 5.68 -9.36
C ARG A 145 6.83 4.60 -10.14
N MET A 146 6.39 4.92 -11.35
CA MET A 146 5.71 3.96 -12.22
C MET A 146 6.64 2.81 -12.62
N LYS A 147 7.88 3.12 -12.95
CA LYS A 147 8.92 2.13 -13.24
C LYS A 147 9.20 1.24 -12.03
N VAL A 148 9.36 1.84 -10.86
CA VAL A 148 9.58 1.11 -9.60
C VAL A 148 8.41 0.17 -9.31
N TYR A 149 7.18 0.59 -9.62
CA TYR A 149 6.00 -0.23 -9.43
C TYR A 149 5.94 -1.39 -10.44
N THR A 150 6.17 -1.13 -11.72
CA THR A 150 5.98 -2.12 -12.79
C THR A 150 7.07 -3.17 -12.86
N GLU A 151 8.32 -2.83 -12.55
CA GLU A 151 9.44 -3.76 -12.63
C GLU A 151 9.24 -5.04 -11.81
N PRO A 152 8.87 -4.97 -10.51
CA PRO A 152 8.65 -6.18 -9.70
C PRO A 152 7.23 -6.74 -9.78
N LEU A 153 6.32 -6.05 -10.45
CA LEU A 153 4.88 -6.33 -10.35
C LEU A 153 4.54 -7.77 -10.73
N LYS A 154 5.08 -8.27 -11.83
CA LYS A 154 4.75 -9.63 -12.29
C LYS A 154 5.18 -10.68 -11.26
N ALA A 155 6.35 -10.53 -10.67
CA ALA A 155 6.84 -11.45 -9.65
C ALA A 155 5.97 -11.41 -8.40
N ILE A 156 5.54 -10.23 -8.00
CA ILE A 156 4.64 -10.04 -6.85
C ILE A 156 3.28 -10.67 -7.13
N GLN A 157 2.72 -10.42 -8.31
CA GLN A 157 1.45 -11.02 -8.73
C GLN A 157 1.53 -12.55 -8.72
N ASP A 158 2.58 -13.12 -9.32
CA ASP A 158 2.76 -14.57 -9.40
C ASP A 158 2.90 -15.20 -8.01
N PHE A 159 3.65 -14.56 -7.12
CA PHE A 159 3.85 -15.03 -5.74
C PHE A 159 2.52 -15.16 -4.99
N TYR A 160 1.71 -14.10 -5.01
CA TYR A 160 0.43 -14.11 -4.29
C TYR A 160 -0.65 -14.91 -5.01
N THR A 161 -0.59 -15.01 -6.33
CA THR A 161 -1.50 -15.88 -7.10
C THR A 161 -1.28 -17.35 -6.72
N LYS A 162 -0.02 -17.78 -6.59
CA LYS A 162 0.32 -19.15 -6.16
C LYS A 162 -0.20 -19.46 -4.77
N LYS A 163 -0.28 -18.46 -3.89
CA LYS A 163 -0.82 -18.62 -2.54
C LYS A 163 -2.35 -18.53 -2.51
N GLY A 164 -2.99 -18.21 -3.64
CA GLY A 164 -4.44 -18.01 -3.70
C GLY A 164 -4.91 -16.75 -3.00
N LEU A 165 -4.03 -15.73 -2.86
CA LEU A 165 -4.31 -14.52 -2.08
C LEU A 165 -4.58 -13.27 -2.94
N LEU A 166 -4.26 -13.29 -4.24
CA LEU A 166 -4.39 -12.10 -5.08
C LEU A 166 -5.85 -11.88 -5.52
N LYS A 167 -6.35 -10.67 -5.31
CA LYS A 167 -7.65 -10.20 -5.77
C LYS A 167 -7.47 -8.92 -6.58
N LYS A 168 -7.89 -8.92 -7.85
CA LYS A 168 -7.82 -7.74 -8.71
C LYS A 168 -9.14 -6.98 -8.69
N ILE A 169 -9.06 -5.66 -8.60
CA ILE A 169 -10.22 -4.75 -8.63
C ILE A 169 -9.96 -3.67 -9.69
N ASN A 170 -10.93 -3.45 -10.55
CA ASN A 170 -10.85 -2.40 -11.57
C ASN A 170 -10.95 -1.02 -10.91
N GLY A 171 -9.86 -0.24 -11.00
CA GLY A 171 -9.75 1.10 -10.42
C GLY A 171 -10.17 2.24 -11.34
N GLU A 172 -10.67 1.96 -12.54
CA GLU A 172 -11.12 2.98 -13.49
C GLU A 172 -12.63 3.19 -13.44
N ARG A 173 -13.20 3.07 -12.24
CA ARG A 173 -14.62 3.29 -11.94
C ARG A 173 -14.75 4.47 -10.97
N THR A 174 -15.97 4.77 -10.54
CA THR A 174 -16.18 5.78 -9.49
C THR A 174 -15.61 5.28 -8.16
N ILE A 175 -15.24 6.23 -7.30
CA ILE A 175 -14.75 5.89 -5.95
C ILE A 175 -15.77 5.03 -5.22
N GLU A 176 -17.06 5.39 -5.30
CA GLU A 176 -18.15 4.65 -4.65
C GLU A 176 -18.21 3.20 -5.10
N GLU A 177 -18.14 2.95 -6.40
CA GLU A 177 -18.18 1.59 -6.96
C GLU A 177 -16.98 0.76 -6.50
N ILE A 178 -15.78 1.34 -6.51
CA ILE A 178 -14.55 0.67 -6.08
C ILE A 178 -14.60 0.36 -4.59
N VAL A 179 -15.01 1.34 -3.79
CA VAL A 179 -15.10 1.19 -2.33
C VAL A 179 -16.11 0.08 -1.97
N ASP A 180 -17.27 0.07 -2.60
CA ASP A 180 -18.29 -0.96 -2.35
C ASP A 180 -17.76 -2.36 -2.68
N ASP A 181 -17.11 -2.51 -3.83
CA ASP A 181 -16.56 -3.79 -4.27
C ASP A 181 -15.46 -4.27 -3.31
N MET A 182 -14.54 -3.39 -2.97
CA MET A 182 -13.43 -3.71 -2.05
C MET A 182 -13.93 -4.01 -0.64
N GLU A 183 -14.84 -3.20 -0.11
CA GLU A 183 -15.40 -3.41 1.23
C GLU A 183 -16.14 -4.74 1.33
N ASN A 184 -16.96 -5.06 0.33
CA ASN A 184 -17.70 -6.33 0.29
C ASN A 184 -16.74 -7.52 0.23
N PHE A 185 -15.66 -7.41 -0.54
CA PHE A 185 -14.64 -8.46 -0.60
C PHE A 185 -13.97 -8.65 0.76
N ILE A 186 -13.54 -7.58 1.40
CA ILE A 186 -12.90 -7.65 2.73
C ILE A 186 -13.82 -8.31 3.73
N LYS A 187 -15.08 -7.87 3.81
CA LYS A 187 -16.06 -8.42 4.75
C LYS A 187 -16.38 -9.89 4.48
N SER A 188 -16.28 -10.33 3.23
CA SER A 188 -16.51 -11.74 2.88
C SER A 188 -15.42 -12.67 3.39
N LYS A 189 -14.25 -12.13 3.77
CA LYS A 189 -13.08 -12.90 4.18
C LYS A 189 -12.83 -12.90 5.69
N VAL A 190 -13.61 -12.14 6.43
CA VAL A 190 -13.43 -12.01 7.89
C VAL A 190 -14.62 -12.51 8.68
#